data_eb53f2d64502df3a5ebc1f053c794121
#
_entry.id   eb53f2d64502df3a5ebc1f053c794121
#
_cell.length_a   1.000
_cell.length_b   1.000
_cell.length_c   1.000
_cell.angle_alpha   90.00
_cell.angle_beta   90.00
_cell.angle_gamma   90.00
#
_symmetry.space_group_name_H-M   'P 1'
#
loop_
_entity.id
_entity.type
_entity.pdbx_description
1 polymer ?
#
loop_
_entity_poly.entity_id
_entity_poly.type
_entity_poly.pdbx_seq_one_letter_code
_entity_poly.pdbx_strand_id
1 'polypeptide(L)'
;GAAAATSIARNEGEMVNKGFELSISSKNLRGGAFTWDTDFNISFNRNKLTKLELQKVYYDAKTADVVNDYVVRNEPGRALGGFYGYISDGVDPETGELMYRDLNNDGKISSSDRTYIGDPNPDFTYGMTNTFSWKGFNLSIFIQGSYGNDIYNASRIETEGMYDGKNQSARVLNRWKIPGQITDVPKANFKLLNSTYFVEDGSYLRLKDVSLSYNVKGKLLKKWGITRLQPYFTATNLLTW
;
A
#
# COMPACT_ATOMS: atom_id res chain seq x y z
N GLY A 1 -46.95 -11.69 -5.73
CA GLY A 1 -45.79 -12.52 -5.52
C GLY A 1 -44.66 -11.75 -4.88
N ALA A 2 -44.24 -12.10 -3.67
CA ALA A 2 -43.09 -11.47 -3.03
C ALA A 2 -41.82 -11.78 -3.85
N ALA A 3 -41.04 -10.76 -4.18
CA ALA A 3 -39.76 -10.98 -4.82
C ALA A 3 -38.84 -11.76 -3.88
N ALA A 4 -38.36 -12.90 -4.34
CA ALA A 4 -37.50 -13.81 -3.55
C ALA A 4 -36.04 -13.28 -3.41
N ALA A 5 -35.69 -12.13 -3.99
CA ALA A 5 -34.36 -11.57 -3.95
C ALA A 5 -34.25 -10.51 -2.86
N THR A 6 -33.33 -10.72 -1.92
CA THR A 6 -32.99 -9.78 -0.86
C THR A 6 -31.99 -8.70 -1.32
N SER A 7 -31.37 -8.87 -2.51
CA SER A 7 -30.46 -7.91 -3.13
C SER A 7 -30.55 -7.99 -4.65
N ILE A 8 -30.36 -6.88 -5.32
CA ILE A 8 -30.30 -6.76 -6.79
C ILE A 8 -29.01 -6.04 -7.15
N ALA A 9 -28.17 -6.67 -7.98
CA ALA A 9 -27.00 -6.02 -8.56
C ALA A 9 -27.41 -5.13 -9.74
N ARG A 10 -26.97 -3.89 -9.76
CA ARG A 10 -27.18 -2.95 -10.86
C ARG A 10 -26.00 -2.00 -11.03
N ASN A 11 -25.88 -1.40 -12.20
CA ASN A 11 -24.92 -0.33 -12.43
C ASN A 11 -25.44 0.96 -11.77
N GLU A 12 -24.67 1.48 -10.82
CA GLU A 12 -25.09 2.63 -10.00
C GLU A 12 -24.15 3.82 -10.12
N GLY A 13 -23.05 3.70 -10.86
CA GLY A 13 -22.09 4.78 -10.99
C GLY A 13 -21.26 4.71 -12.25
N GLU A 14 -20.62 5.84 -12.54
CA GLU A 14 -19.67 6.00 -13.64
C GLU A 14 -18.31 6.39 -13.09
N MET A 15 -17.25 5.81 -13.65
CA MET A 15 -15.87 6.10 -13.30
C MET A 15 -15.03 6.30 -14.56
N VAL A 16 -14.10 7.22 -14.51
CA VAL A 16 -13.12 7.46 -15.56
C VAL A 16 -11.73 7.17 -15.04
N ASN A 17 -10.98 6.38 -15.79
CA ASN A 17 -9.53 6.17 -15.60
C ASN A 17 -8.77 6.88 -16.72
N LYS A 18 -7.76 7.66 -16.34
CA LYS A 18 -6.85 8.32 -17.27
C LYS A 18 -5.43 8.07 -16.83
N GLY A 19 -4.56 7.73 -17.77
CA GLY A 19 -3.17 7.40 -17.43
C GLY A 19 -2.22 7.64 -18.58
N PHE A 20 -0.96 7.57 -18.25
CA PHE A 20 0.17 7.58 -19.16
C PHE A 20 1.12 6.47 -18.76
N GLU A 21 1.59 5.70 -19.74
CA GLU A 21 2.56 4.63 -19.54
C GLU A 21 3.76 4.86 -20.47
N LEU A 22 4.97 4.70 -19.92
CA LEU A 22 6.21 4.75 -20.67
C LEU A 22 6.99 3.48 -20.44
N SER A 23 7.42 2.84 -21.54
CA SER A 23 8.33 1.70 -21.51
C SER A 23 9.56 2.00 -22.35
N ILE A 24 10.73 1.73 -21.79
CA ILE A 24 12.04 1.95 -22.44
C ILE A 24 12.83 0.65 -22.32
N SER A 25 13.26 0.13 -23.48
CA SER A 25 14.22 -0.98 -23.56
C SER A 25 15.54 -0.45 -24.12
N SER A 26 16.63 -0.68 -23.41
CA SER A 26 17.97 -0.21 -23.77
C SER A 26 18.97 -1.35 -23.82
N LYS A 27 19.77 -1.38 -24.84
CA LYS A 27 20.93 -2.25 -24.98
C LYS A 27 22.18 -1.46 -24.62
N ASN A 28 22.53 -1.44 -23.35
CA ASN A 28 23.55 -0.52 -22.80
C ASN A 28 24.98 -0.91 -23.24
N LEU A 29 25.26 -2.24 -23.27
CA LEU A 29 26.56 -2.75 -23.70
C LEU A 29 26.38 -3.94 -24.63
N ARG A 30 27.05 -3.90 -25.78
CA ARG A 30 27.10 -4.93 -26.82
C ARG A 30 28.50 -5.00 -27.45
N GLY A 31 28.80 -6.12 -28.11
CA GLY A 31 30.03 -6.25 -28.89
C GLY A 31 31.21 -6.87 -28.16
N GLY A 32 31.02 -7.41 -26.95
CA GLY A 32 32.04 -8.12 -26.17
C GLY A 32 31.53 -9.39 -25.52
N ALA A 33 32.34 -9.97 -24.67
CA ALA A 33 31.96 -11.12 -23.85
C ALA A 33 30.93 -10.78 -22.78
N PHE A 34 30.77 -9.50 -22.45
CA PHE A 34 29.82 -8.95 -21.49
C PHE A 34 28.74 -8.15 -22.22
N THR A 35 27.47 -8.39 -21.88
CA THR A 35 26.33 -7.59 -22.34
C THR A 35 25.51 -7.11 -21.17
N TRP A 36 24.90 -5.94 -21.34
CA TRP A 36 23.98 -5.34 -20.36
C TRP A 36 22.78 -4.75 -21.07
N ASP A 37 21.60 -5.23 -20.70
CA ASP A 37 20.32 -4.73 -21.17
C ASP A 37 19.52 -4.20 -19.99
N THR A 38 18.72 -3.15 -20.22
CA THR A 38 17.80 -2.57 -19.23
C THR A 38 16.42 -2.43 -19.87
N ASP A 39 15.40 -2.93 -19.17
CA ASP A 39 13.99 -2.67 -19.45
C ASP A 39 13.41 -1.87 -18.27
N PHE A 40 12.86 -0.70 -18.57
CA PHE A 40 12.22 0.19 -17.60
C PHE A 40 10.79 0.48 -18.02
N ASN A 41 9.87 0.49 -17.05
CA ASN A 41 8.51 0.96 -17.25
C ASN A 41 8.09 1.84 -16.09
N ILE A 42 7.22 2.81 -16.39
CA ILE A 42 6.56 3.66 -15.40
C ILE A 42 5.14 3.92 -15.86
N SER A 43 4.19 3.86 -14.91
CA SER A 43 2.77 4.06 -15.17
C SER A 43 2.20 5.07 -14.18
N PHE A 44 1.50 6.05 -14.71
CA PHE A 44 0.71 7.04 -13.98
C PHE A 44 -0.75 6.79 -14.29
N ASN A 45 -1.57 6.51 -13.30
CA ASN A 45 -3.00 6.32 -13.46
C ASN A 45 -3.78 7.17 -12.47
N ARG A 46 -4.84 7.80 -12.93
CA ARG A 46 -5.77 8.57 -12.10
C ARG A 46 -7.18 8.08 -12.37
N ASN A 47 -7.81 7.54 -11.35
CA ASN A 47 -9.24 7.24 -11.40
C ASN A 47 -10.05 8.40 -10.83
N LYS A 48 -11.27 8.56 -11.32
CA LYS A 48 -12.21 9.54 -10.81
C LYS A 48 -13.63 8.99 -10.93
N LEU A 49 -14.33 8.91 -9.82
CA LEU A 49 -15.76 8.66 -9.81
C LEU A 49 -16.48 9.90 -10.36
N THR A 50 -17.22 9.74 -11.44
CA THR A 50 -17.88 10.87 -12.10
C THR A 50 -19.35 11.00 -11.72
N LYS A 51 -20.00 9.87 -11.39
CA LYS A 51 -21.43 9.86 -11.06
C LYS A 51 -21.75 8.72 -10.08
N LEU A 52 -22.72 8.97 -9.20
CA LEU A 52 -23.50 7.97 -8.46
C LEU A 52 -24.97 8.28 -8.67
N GLU A 53 -25.79 7.27 -8.96
CA GLU A 53 -27.19 7.50 -9.34
C GLU A 53 -28.13 7.63 -8.15
N LEU A 54 -28.00 6.78 -7.14
CA LEU A 54 -28.91 6.72 -5.99
C LEU A 54 -28.41 7.45 -4.76
N GLN A 55 -27.11 7.51 -4.57
CA GLN A 55 -26.47 8.07 -3.39
C GLN A 55 -25.47 9.14 -3.80
N LYS A 56 -25.37 10.20 -3.00
CA LYS A 56 -24.32 11.22 -3.20
C LYS A 56 -22.95 10.71 -2.75
N VAL A 57 -22.94 9.74 -1.83
CA VAL A 57 -21.73 9.19 -1.19
C VAL A 57 -21.95 7.72 -0.94
N TYR A 58 -20.93 6.92 -1.20
CA TYR A 58 -20.89 5.51 -0.85
C TYR A 58 -19.75 5.27 0.16
N TYR A 59 -20.07 4.67 1.31
CA TYR A 59 -19.11 4.30 2.33
C TYR A 59 -18.75 2.83 2.22
N ASP A 60 -17.46 2.51 2.40
CA ASP A 60 -16.92 1.15 2.33
C ASP A 60 -15.82 0.93 3.38
N ALA A 61 -15.30 -0.31 3.46
CA ALA A 61 -14.26 -0.72 4.38
C ALA A 61 -14.53 -0.29 5.82
N LYS A 62 -15.47 -0.98 6.46
CA LYS A 62 -15.78 -0.78 7.86
C LYS A 62 -14.69 -1.38 8.75
N THR A 63 -14.14 -0.58 9.66
CA THR A 63 -13.20 -1.07 10.67
C THR A 63 -13.94 -1.89 11.72
N ALA A 64 -13.28 -2.93 12.23
CA ALA A 64 -13.84 -3.85 13.21
C ALA A 64 -13.77 -3.29 14.65
N ASP A 65 -14.34 -4.05 15.56
CA ASP A 65 -14.31 -3.88 17.02
C ASP A 65 -14.72 -2.49 17.51
N VAL A 66 -13.87 -1.88 18.34
CA VAL A 66 -14.21 -0.68 19.11
C VAL A 66 -14.44 0.57 18.28
N VAL A 67 -13.81 0.68 17.11
CA VAL A 67 -14.03 1.81 16.18
C VAL A 67 -15.32 1.59 15.41
N ASN A 68 -15.51 0.41 14.83
CA ASN A 68 -16.73 -0.06 14.16
C ASN A 68 -17.39 0.96 13.21
N ASP A 69 -16.59 1.70 12.46
CA ASP A 69 -17.05 2.77 11.55
C ASP A 69 -16.39 2.65 10.18
N TYR A 70 -17.00 3.23 9.16
CA TYR A 70 -16.47 3.23 7.81
C TYR A 70 -15.28 4.17 7.68
N VAL A 71 -14.21 3.69 7.01
CA VAL A 71 -12.98 4.44 6.78
C VAL A 71 -12.80 4.86 5.32
N VAL A 72 -13.53 4.27 4.38
CA VAL A 72 -13.50 4.65 2.96
C VAL A 72 -14.76 5.43 2.61
N ARG A 73 -14.58 6.57 1.92
CA ARG A 73 -15.65 7.38 1.37
C ARG A 73 -15.45 7.61 -0.12
N ASN A 74 -16.44 7.23 -0.89
CA ASN A 74 -16.47 7.40 -2.34
C ASN A 74 -17.53 8.42 -2.71
N GLU A 75 -17.16 9.49 -3.41
CA GLU A 75 -18.07 10.52 -3.88
C GLU A 75 -17.69 11.02 -5.27
N PRO A 76 -18.65 11.49 -6.08
CA PRO A 76 -18.36 12.08 -7.38
C PRO A 76 -17.35 13.23 -7.28
N GLY A 77 -16.43 13.25 -8.22
CA GLY A 77 -15.36 14.24 -8.26
C GLY A 77 -14.03 13.78 -7.65
N ARG A 78 -13.98 12.64 -6.95
CA ARG A 78 -12.79 12.09 -6.29
C ARG A 78 -12.38 10.72 -6.83
N ALA A 79 -11.17 10.31 -6.51
CA ALA A 79 -10.71 8.94 -6.71
C ALA A 79 -11.46 7.96 -5.79
N LEU A 80 -11.55 6.70 -6.20
CA LEU A 80 -12.10 5.65 -5.35
C LEU A 80 -11.12 5.26 -4.24
N GLY A 81 -11.68 4.88 -3.10
CA GLY A 81 -10.92 4.31 -2.00
C GLY A 81 -10.36 5.33 -1.02
N GLY A 82 -10.64 6.64 -1.20
CA GLY A 82 -10.13 7.68 -0.32
C GLY A 82 -10.48 7.44 1.16
N PHE A 83 -9.48 7.49 2.03
CA PHE A 83 -9.67 7.33 3.47
C PHE A 83 -10.33 8.58 4.06
N TYR A 84 -11.34 8.36 4.90
CA TYR A 84 -12.17 9.42 5.45
C TYR A 84 -12.31 9.28 6.97
N GLY A 85 -11.88 10.28 7.70
CA GLY A 85 -11.83 10.25 9.15
C GLY A 85 -11.39 11.57 9.75
N TYR A 86 -10.79 11.51 10.93
CA TYR A 86 -10.33 12.66 11.69
C TYR A 86 -8.83 12.92 11.47
N ILE A 87 -8.42 14.16 11.55
CA ILE A 87 -7.00 14.49 11.66
C ILE A 87 -6.61 14.36 13.14
N SER A 88 -5.60 13.53 13.43
CA SER A 88 -5.01 13.42 14.76
C SER A 88 -3.83 14.39 14.88
N ASP A 89 -3.84 15.21 15.93
CA ASP A 89 -2.75 16.11 16.28
C ASP A 89 -1.79 15.53 17.34
N GLY A 90 -1.83 14.19 17.52
CA GLY A 90 -0.96 13.47 18.44
C GLY A 90 -1.63 13.13 19.77
N VAL A 91 -0.80 12.76 20.75
CA VAL A 91 -1.25 12.40 22.12
C VAL A 91 -1.10 13.60 23.02
N ASP A 92 -2.15 13.95 23.72
CA ASP A 92 -2.12 14.98 24.77
C ASP A 92 -1.22 14.50 25.93
N PRO A 93 -0.13 15.20 26.25
CA PRO A 93 0.79 14.79 27.30
C PRO A 93 0.17 14.81 28.71
N GLU A 94 -0.91 15.58 28.97
CA GLU A 94 -1.52 15.66 30.25
C GLU A 94 -2.57 14.57 30.48
N THR A 95 -3.32 14.19 29.45
CA THR A 95 -4.43 13.24 29.58
C THR A 95 -4.16 11.88 28.98
N GLY A 96 -3.17 11.78 28.06
CA GLY A 96 -2.83 10.57 27.30
C GLY A 96 -3.84 10.21 26.21
N GLU A 97 -4.76 11.09 25.89
CA GLU A 97 -5.76 10.89 24.84
C GLU A 97 -5.25 11.36 23.48
N LEU A 98 -5.72 10.74 22.39
CA LEU A 98 -5.48 11.29 21.06
C LEU A 98 -6.28 12.58 20.91
N MET A 99 -5.59 13.64 20.52
CA MET A 99 -6.21 14.91 20.13
C MET A 99 -6.68 14.82 18.69
N TYR A 100 -7.90 15.24 18.44
CA TYR A 100 -8.45 15.34 17.09
C TYR A 100 -8.71 16.81 16.76
N ARG A 101 -8.47 17.15 15.49
CA ARG A 101 -8.62 18.53 15.02
C ARG A 101 -10.09 18.89 14.87
N ASP A 102 -10.50 19.96 15.50
CA ASP A 102 -11.79 20.61 15.30
C ASP A 102 -11.71 21.47 14.02
N LEU A 103 -12.29 20.97 12.92
CA LEU A 103 -12.19 21.60 11.61
C LEU A 103 -13.17 22.76 11.44
N ASN A 104 -14.30 22.74 12.14
CA ASN A 104 -15.32 23.77 12.05
C ASN A 104 -15.22 24.81 13.19
N ASN A 105 -14.33 24.60 14.16
CA ASN A 105 -14.08 25.46 15.31
C ASN A 105 -15.31 25.66 16.22
N ASP A 106 -16.13 24.61 16.38
CA ASP A 106 -17.32 24.67 17.29
C ASP A 106 -17.02 24.22 18.72
N GLY A 107 -15.78 23.82 19.02
CA GLY A 107 -15.31 23.37 20.31
C GLY A 107 -15.66 21.92 20.63
N LYS A 108 -16.10 21.13 19.67
CA LYS A 108 -16.50 19.73 19.85
C LYS A 108 -15.99 18.87 18.68
N ILE A 109 -15.50 17.69 18.98
CA ILE A 109 -15.16 16.70 17.95
C ILE A 109 -16.40 15.89 17.58
N SER A 110 -16.83 16.03 16.33
CA SER A 110 -18.05 15.44 15.80
C SER A 110 -17.85 14.92 14.37
N SER A 111 -18.89 14.34 13.76
CA SER A 111 -18.84 13.92 12.35
C SER A 111 -18.57 15.07 11.36
N SER A 112 -18.77 16.31 11.77
CA SER A 112 -18.48 17.52 10.98
C SER A 112 -16.99 17.78 10.81
N ASP A 113 -16.14 17.19 11.68
CA ASP A 113 -14.69 17.33 11.65
C ASP A 113 -14.00 16.24 10.85
N ARG A 114 -14.77 15.38 10.20
CA ARG A 114 -14.23 14.34 9.32
C ARG A 114 -13.87 14.94 7.97
N THR A 115 -12.73 14.49 7.44
CA THR A 115 -12.23 14.88 6.13
C THR A 115 -11.53 13.72 5.44
N TYR A 116 -11.05 13.91 4.21
CA TYR A 116 -10.17 12.95 3.57
C TYR A 116 -8.79 13.00 4.24
N ILE A 117 -8.33 11.84 4.68
CA ILE A 117 -7.12 11.67 5.49
C ILE A 117 -6.05 10.85 4.82
N GLY A 118 -6.30 10.32 3.62
CA GLY A 118 -5.35 9.57 2.81
C GLY A 118 -5.95 9.08 1.50
N ASP A 119 -5.07 8.71 0.56
CA ASP A 119 -5.41 8.19 -0.76
C ASP A 119 -4.64 6.89 -1.04
N PRO A 120 -5.30 5.73 -1.23
CA PRO A 120 -4.63 4.48 -1.54
C PRO A 120 -4.09 4.41 -2.98
N ASN A 121 -4.43 5.38 -3.83
CA ASN A 121 -4.02 5.38 -5.24
C ASN A 121 -2.62 5.98 -5.39
N PRO A 122 -1.64 5.24 -5.95
CA PRO A 122 -0.30 5.76 -6.12
C PRO A 122 -0.23 6.88 -7.17
N ASP A 123 0.71 7.79 -6.97
CA ASP A 123 1.07 8.78 -7.97
C ASP A 123 1.64 8.13 -9.22
N PHE A 124 2.49 7.13 -9.02
CA PHE A 124 3.02 6.28 -10.10
C PHE A 124 3.50 4.94 -9.54
N THR A 125 3.56 3.96 -10.44
CA THR A 125 4.24 2.68 -10.23
C THR A 125 5.34 2.53 -11.26
N TYR A 126 6.41 1.83 -10.91
CA TYR A 126 7.53 1.61 -11.82
C TYR A 126 8.16 0.24 -11.65
N GLY A 127 8.80 -0.21 -12.71
CA GLY A 127 9.58 -1.43 -12.74
C GLY A 127 10.84 -1.27 -13.57
N MET A 128 11.93 -1.92 -13.15
CA MET A 128 13.18 -1.94 -13.89
C MET A 128 13.83 -3.32 -13.82
N THR A 129 14.09 -3.90 -14.98
CA THR A 129 14.86 -5.13 -15.10
C THR A 129 16.22 -4.80 -15.71
N ASN A 130 17.29 -5.22 -15.06
CA ASN A 130 18.63 -5.22 -15.62
C ASN A 130 19.07 -6.66 -15.88
N THR A 131 19.51 -6.96 -17.09
CA THR A 131 20.02 -8.26 -17.49
C THR A 131 21.49 -8.15 -17.91
N PHE A 132 22.32 -8.92 -17.23
CA PHE A 132 23.77 -8.99 -17.48
C PHE A 132 24.11 -10.38 -17.98
N SER A 133 24.86 -10.47 -19.08
CA SER A 133 25.37 -11.76 -19.58
C SER A 133 26.88 -11.73 -19.75
N TRP A 134 27.55 -12.77 -19.25
CA TRP A 134 29.01 -12.90 -19.35
C TRP A 134 29.44 -14.36 -19.41
N LYS A 135 30.10 -14.77 -20.48
CA LYS A 135 30.70 -16.11 -20.65
C LYS A 135 29.79 -17.29 -20.29
N GLY A 136 28.48 -17.17 -20.56
CA GLY A 136 27.47 -18.18 -20.24
C GLY A 136 26.71 -17.96 -18.94
N PHE A 137 27.17 -17.08 -18.07
CA PHE A 137 26.36 -16.60 -16.93
C PHE A 137 25.35 -15.57 -17.42
N ASN A 138 24.15 -15.61 -16.82
CA ASN A 138 23.11 -14.60 -16.99
C ASN A 138 22.60 -14.23 -15.61
N LEU A 139 22.67 -12.94 -15.29
CA LEU A 139 22.12 -12.35 -14.08
C LEU A 139 20.98 -11.41 -14.46
N SER A 140 19.79 -11.63 -13.92
CA SER A 140 18.65 -10.73 -14.04
C SER A 140 18.30 -10.17 -12.68
N ILE A 141 18.11 -8.85 -12.61
CA ILE A 141 17.72 -8.13 -11.39
C ILE A 141 16.48 -7.33 -11.71
N PHE A 142 15.37 -7.64 -11.02
CA PHE A 142 14.11 -6.91 -11.16
C PHE A 142 13.79 -6.13 -9.88
N ILE A 143 13.60 -4.83 -10.08
CA ILE A 143 13.21 -3.87 -9.04
C ILE A 143 11.85 -3.30 -9.42
N GLN A 144 10.95 -3.17 -8.45
CA GLN A 144 9.67 -2.50 -8.64
C GLN A 144 9.35 -1.59 -7.46
N GLY A 145 8.50 -0.60 -7.70
CA GLY A 145 8.04 0.29 -6.66
C GLY A 145 6.70 0.94 -6.96
N SER A 146 6.13 1.49 -5.90
CA SER A 146 4.95 2.34 -5.89
C SER A 146 5.28 3.59 -5.09
N TYR A 147 4.74 4.72 -5.49
CA TYR A 147 4.99 5.99 -4.80
C TYR A 147 3.71 6.80 -4.65
N GLY A 148 3.56 7.45 -3.49
CA GLY A 148 2.52 8.42 -3.21
C GLY A 148 1.17 7.84 -2.80
N ASN A 149 1.09 6.53 -2.56
CA ASN A 149 -0.12 5.92 -2.00
C ASN A 149 -0.04 5.80 -0.48
N ASP A 150 -1.19 5.97 0.17
CA ASP A 150 -1.34 5.73 1.60
C ASP A 150 -1.87 4.32 1.89
N ILE A 151 -1.58 3.82 3.08
CA ILE A 151 -2.16 2.60 3.63
C ILE A 151 -2.87 2.94 4.93
N TYR A 152 -4.12 2.50 5.07
CA TYR A 152 -4.82 2.53 6.35
C TYR A 152 -4.55 1.26 7.13
N ASN A 153 -3.71 1.34 8.17
CA ASN A 153 -3.30 0.19 8.98
C ASN A 153 -4.32 -0.09 10.10
N ALA A 154 -5.47 -0.68 9.72
CA ALA A 154 -6.52 -1.05 10.66
C ALA A 154 -6.07 -2.09 11.72
N SER A 155 -5.01 -2.87 11.44
CA SER A 155 -4.47 -3.82 12.42
C SER A 155 -3.96 -3.15 13.70
N ARG A 156 -3.57 -1.88 13.62
CA ARG A 156 -3.14 -1.10 14.79
C ARG A 156 -4.29 -0.80 15.76
N ILE A 157 -5.53 -0.79 15.30
CA ILE A 157 -6.71 -0.67 16.18
C ILE A 157 -6.73 -1.84 17.17
N GLU A 158 -6.49 -3.07 16.67
CA GLU A 158 -6.45 -4.29 17.48
C GLU A 158 -5.17 -4.36 18.33
N THR A 159 -4.02 -4.10 17.71
CA THR A 159 -2.72 -4.35 18.35
C THR A 159 -2.20 -3.21 19.21
N GLU A 160 -2.78 -2.01 19.12
CA GLU A 160 -2.38 -0.83 19.90
C GLU A 160 -3.54 -0.26 20.76
N GLY A 161 -4.77 -0.73 20.59
CA GLY A 161 -5.93 -0.22 21.33
C GLY A 161 -5.98 -0.62 22.79
N MET A 162 -5.35 -1.73 23.15
CA MET A 162 -5.25 -2.22 24.55
C MET A 162 -6.62 -2.39 25.25
N TYR A 163 -7.63 -2.83 24.49
CA TYR A 163 -9.02 -2.98 25.00
C TYR A 163 -9.29 -4.35 25.62
N ASP A 164 -8.53 -5.35 25.24
CA ASP A 164 -8.75 -6.74 25.64
C ASP A 164 -7.42 -7.49 25.84
N GLY A 165 -7.50 -8.82 26.03
CA GLY A 165 -6.34 -9.68 26.26
C GLY A 165 -5.68 -10.22 24.99
N LYS A 166 -5.95 -9.67 23.80
CA LYS A 166 -5.31 -10.08 22.55
C LYS A 166 -3.83 -9.69 22.52
N ASN A 167 -3.07 -10.32 21.62
CA ASN A 167 -1.67 -9.96 21.38
C ASN A 167 -1.55 -8.50 20.93
N GLN A 168 -0.56 -7.82 21.47
CA GLN A 168 -0.33 -6.40 21.22
C GLN A 168 1.01 -6.14 20.53
N SER A 169 1.09 -5.02 19.84
CA SER A 169 2.35 -4.49 19.30
C SER A 169 3.31 -4.10 20.42
N ALA A 170 4.61 -4.28 20.21
CA ALA A 170 5.63 -3.81 21.15
C ALA A 170 5.59 -2.27 21.34
N ARG A 171 4.97 -1.50 20.43
CA ARG A 171 4.78 -0.06 20.56
C ARG A 171 4.01 0.32 21.81
N VAL A 172 3.09 -0.53 22.31
CA VAL A 172 2.29 -0.25 23.52
C VAL A 172 3.14 -0.16 24.80
N LEU A 173 4.38 -0.63 24.78
CA LEU A 173 5.32 -0.44 25.89
C LEU A 173 5.62 1.05 26.12
N ASN A 174 5.56 1.87 25.05
CA ASN A 174 5.78 3.30 25.06
C ASN A 174 4.49 4.11 25.27
N ARG A 175 3.36 3.43 25.58
CA ARG A 175 2.09 4.15 25.79
C ARG A 175 2.20 5.20 26.89
N TRP A 176 1.38 6.21 26.82
CA TRP A 176 1.24 7.20 27.85
C TRP A 176 0.81 6.55 29.19
N LYS A 177 1.43 6.97 30.32
CA LYS A 177 1.22 6.40 31.65
C LYS A 177 1.06 7.46 32.71
N ILE A 178 1.66 8.65 32.59
CA ILE A 178 1.69 9.72 33.56
C ILE A 178 1.60 11.08 32.87
N PRO A 179 0.96 12.09 33.52
CA PRO A 179 0.96 13.47 33.04
C PRO A 179 2.34 14.04 32.77
N GLY A 180 2.47 14.78 31.68
CA GLY A 180 3.72 15.32 31.15
C GLY A 180 4.52 14.38 30.31
N GLN A 181 4.12 13.12 30.10
CA GLN A 181 4.81 12.15 29.22
C GLN A 181 4.56 12.47 27.75
N ILE A 182 5.65 12.69 27.00
CA ILE A 182 5.60 12.84 25.54
C ILE A 182 5.74 11.46 24.90
N THR A 183 4.73 11.05 24.11
CA THR A 183 4.68 9.78 23.40
C THR A 183 3.74 9.87 22.20
N ASP A 184 3.91 8.98 21.23
CA ASP A 184 3.04 8.81 20.07
C ASP A 184 1.98 7.71 20.25
N VAL A 185 1.97 7.03 21.41
CA VAL A 185 1.02 5.97 21.74
C VAL A 185 0.11 6.40 22.86
N PRO A 186 -1.20 6.47 22.65
CA PRO A 186 -2.15 6.94 23.65
C PRO A 186 -2.21 6.04 24.88
N LYS A 187 -2.90 6.49 25.92
CA LYS A 187 -3.19 5.67 27.10
C LYS A 187 -3.99 4.41 26.74
N ALA A 188 -3.86 3.39 27.55
CA ALA A 188 -4.62 2.16 27.39
C ALA A 188 -6.14 2.42 27.44
N ASN A 189 -6.87 1.67 26.64
CA ASN A 189 -8.34 1.66 26.63
C ASN A 189 -8.99 3.02 26.29
N PHE A 190 -8.29 3.86 25.54
CA PHE A 190 -8.84 5.10 25.01
C PHE A 190 -9.68 4.82 23.76
N LYS A 191 -10.83 5.48 23.61
CA LYS A 191 -11.70 5.35 22.45
C LYS A 191 -11.05 5.94 21.19
N LEU A 192 -10.49 5.08 20.36
CA LEU A 192 -9.89 5.45 19.07
C LEU A 192 -10.99 5.77 18.03
N LEU A 193 -10.69 6.73 17.15
CA LEU A 193 -11.51 7.06 15.98
C LEU A 193 -10.70 6.82 14.71
N ASN A 194 -11.38 6.53 13.59
CA ASN A 194 -10.72 6.47 12.27
C ASN A 194 -10.05 7.82 11.98
N SER A 195 -8.71 7.81 11.91
CA SER A 195 -7.94 9.04 11.83
C SER A 195 -6.59 8.86 11.14
N THR A 196 -5.90 9.97 10.91
CA THR A 196 -4.51 9.99 10.40
C THR A 196 -3.53 9.20 11.28
N TYR A 197 -3.88 8.89 12.53
CA TYR A 197 -3.07 8.03 13.41
C TYR A 197 -2.83 6.63 12.82
N PHE A 198 -3.74 6.14 11.98
CA PHE A 198 -3.65 4.83 11.33
C PHE A 198 -3.23 4.89 9.87
N VAL A 199 -3.01 6.09 9.32
CA VAL A 199 -2.56 6.26 7.94
C VAL A 199 -1.03 6.23 7.91
N GLU A 200 -0.50 5.41 7.04
CA GLU A 200 0.93 5.21 6.86
C GLU A 200 1.29 5.42 5.38
N ASP A 201 2.51 5.89 5.11
CA ASP A 201 3.03 5.96 3.75
C ASP A 201 3.16 4.54 3.19
N GLY A 202 2.46 4.28 2.10
CA GLY A 202 2.46 3.02 1.39
C GLY A 202 3.48 2.95 0.26
N SER A 203 4.28 3.99 0.07
CA SER A 203 5.34 4.00 -0.93
C SER A 203 6.39 2.95 -0.63
N TYR A 204 6.89 2.28 -1.66
CA TYR A 204 7.95 1.29 -1.48
C TYR A 204 8.84 1.14 -2.71
N LEU A 205 10.06 0.70 -2.48
CA LEU A 205 10.98 0.15 -3.46
C LEU A 205 11.32 -1.29 -3.07
N ARG A 206 11.17 -2.24 -4.01
CA ARG A 206 11.40 -3.66 -3.73
C ARG A 206 12.37 -4.28 -4.72
N LEU A 207 13.40 -4.97 -4.20
CA LEU A 207 14.19 -5.93 -4.97
C LEU A 207 13.37 -7.20 -5.12
N LYS A 208 12.61 -7.26 -6.23
CA LYS A 208 11.54 -8.24 -6.43
C LYS A 208 12.06 -9.59 -6.84
N ASP A 209 13.05 -9.62 -7.74
CA ASP A 209 13.63 -10.85 -8.24
C ASP A 209 15.12 -10.68 -8.55
N VAL A 210 15.91 -11.67 -8.17
CA VAL A 210 17.30 -11.84 -8.60
C VAL A 210 17.46 -13.26 -9.10
N SER A 211 17.77 -13.43 -10.37
CA SER A 211 17.95 -14.73 -11.02
C SER A 211 19.34 -14.84 -11.64
N LEU A 212 20.09 -15.84 -11.20
CA LEU A 212 21.39 -16.18 -11.76
C LEU A 212 21.30 -17.53 -12.47
N SER A 213 21.70 -17.60 -13.72
CA SER A 213 21.77 -18.84 -14.46
C SER A 213 23.10 -19.01 -15.19
N TYR A 214 23.45 -20.25 -15.50
CA TYR A 214 24.65 -20.58 -16.23
C TYR A 214 24.37 -21.56 -17.36
N ASN A 215 24.66 -21.18 -18.60
CA ASN A 215 24.59 -22.06 -19.75
C ASN A 215 25.86 -22.91 -19.82
N VAL A 216 25.76 -24.16 -19.42
CA VAL A 216 26.87 -25.11 -19.45
C VAL A 216 27.22 -25.41 -20.92
N LYS A 217 28.47 -25.09 -21.29
CA LYS A 217 29.01 -25.35 -22.61
C LYS A 217 30.02 -26.47 -22.50
N GLY A 218 30.04 -27.43 -23.46
CA GLY A 218 31.16 -28.32 -23.52
C GLY A 218 30.89 -29.72 -24.09
N LYS A 219 32.00 -30.41 -24.34
CA LYS A 219 32.01 -31.78 -24.88
C LYS A 219 31.42 -32.81 -23.90
N LEU A 220 31.42 -32.51 -22.58
CA LEU A 220 30.85 -33.37 -21.53
C LEU A 220 29.34 -33.60 -21.71
N LEU A 221 28.57 -32.55 -22.07
CA LEU A 221 27.12 -32.65 -22.29
C LEU A 221 26.84 -33.64 -23.48
N LYS A 222 27.61 -33.52 -24.56
CA LYS A 222 27.46 -34.39 -25.71
C LYS A 222 27.75 -35.86 -25.35
N LYS A 223 28.74 -36.12 -24.48
CA LYS A 223 29.08 -37.48 -24.01
C LYS A 223 27.93 -38.12 -23.21
N TRP A 224 27.11 -37.31 -22.56
CA TRP A 224 25.95 -37.79 -21.77
C TRP A 224 24.63 -37.70 -22.55
N GLY A 225 24.67 -37.37 -23.85
CA GLY A 225 23.46 -37.20 -24.67
C GLY A 225 22.61 -36.00 -24.27
N ILE A 226 23.16 -35.08 -23.49
CA ILE A 226 22.46 -33.87 -23.02
C ILE A 226 22.65 -32.76 -24.07
N THR A 227 21.57 -32.26 -24.62
CA THR A 227 21.59 -31.17 -25.60
C THR A 227 21.74 -29.79 -24.99
N ARG A 228 21.17 -29.58 -23.80
CA ARG A 228 21.25 -28.33 -23.06
C ARG A 228 21.18 -28.60 -21.56
N LEU A 229 22.04 -27.92 -20.80
CA LEU A 229 21.99 -27.87 -19.32
C LEU A 229 22.16 -26.43 -18.88
N GLN A 230 21.20 -25.92 -18.12
CA GLN A 230 21.20 -24.56 -17.60
C GLN A 230 20.72 -24.58 -16.13
N PRO A 231 21.62 -24.81 -15.16
CA PRO A 231 21.28 -24.59 -13.77
C PRO A 231 20.95 -23.11 -13.53
N TYR A 232 20.02 -22.85 -12.62
CA TYR A 232 19.66 -21.50 -12.23
C TYR A 232 19.36 -21.45 -10.74
N PHE A 233 19.52 -20.27 -10.17
CA PHE A 233 19.14 -19.91 -8.82
C PHE A 233 18.29 -18.64 -8.89
N THR A 234 17.14 -18.62 -8.22
CA THR A 234 16.27 -17.45 -8.16
C THR A 234 15.91 -17.17 -6.70
N ALA A 235 15.96 -15.90 -6.34
CA ALA A 235 15.51 -15.39 -5.05
C ALA A 235 14.51 -14.25 -5.28
N THR A 236 13.39 -14.31 -4.57
CA THR A 236 12.28 -13.36 -4.74
C THR A 236 12.01 -12.58 -3.45
N ASN A 237 11.55 -11.32 -3.59
CA ASN A 237 11.20 -10.44 -2.47
C ASN A 237 12.32 -10.27 -1.45
N LEU A 238 13.56 -10.10 -1.92
CA LEU A 238 14.76 -10.09 -1.07
C LEU A 238 14.79 -8.90 -0.12
N LEU A 239 14.45 -7.72 -0.59
CA LEU A 239 14.50 -6.48 0.19
C LEU A 239 13.31 -5.59 -0.18
N THR A 240 12.79 -4.86 0.80
CA THR A 240 11.79 -3.80 0.62
C THR A 240 12.19 -2.62 1.49
N TRP A 241 12.19 -1.42 0.89
CA TRP A 241 12.45 -0.13 1.54
C TRP A 241 11.22 0.76 1.44
#